data_9dc94a4fb4e6ad46f05c52c39f1055fe
#
_entry.id   9dc94a4fb4e6ad46f05c52c39f1055fe
#
_cell.length_a   1.000
_cell.length_b   1.000
_cell.length_c   1.000
_cell.angle_alpha   90.00
_cell.angle_beta   90.00
_cell.angle_gamma   90.00
#
_symmetry.space_group_name_H-M   'P 1'
#
loop_
_entity.id
_entity.type
_entity.pdbx_description
1 polymer ?
#
loop_
_entity_poly.entity_id
_entity_poly.type
_entity_poly.pdbx_seq_one_letter_code
_entity_poly.pdbx_strand_id
1 'polypeptide(L)'
;MDLPSDAGEMRVARLHVAVYVGLFASLLLILFAPACAELELLTGGSRGGPGPPPSGSLSVSFIDVGQGDGVLVQAGGENYLIDAGRPEEGPNVVDFLRSRSVDSLDGIVVTNPRS
;
A
#
# COMPACT_ATOMS: atom_id res chain seq x y z
N MET A 1 -60.89 7.13 43.15
CA MET A 1 -59.84 6.14 43.32
C MET A 1 -59.07 6.08 41.99
N ASP A 2 -58.18 7.04 41.81
CA ASP A 2 -57.45 7.25 40.56
C ASP A 2 -56.19 6.38 40.56
N LEU A 3 -56.07 5.55 39.57
CA LEU A 3 -54.88 4.74 39.31
C LEU A 3 -53.87 5.66 38.64
N PRO A 4 -52.64 5.78 39.12
CA PRO A 4 -51.60 6.56 38.42
C PRO A 4 -51.23 5.91 37.08
N SER A 5 -51.16 6.71 36.03
CA SER A 5 -50.79 6.29 34.67
C SER A 5 -49.29 6.04 34.59
N ASP A 6 -48.88 4.85 34.92
CA ASP A 6 -47.49 4.36 34.91
C ASP A 6 -46.93 4.18 33.47
N ALA A 7 -47.76 4.41 32.48
CA ALA A 7 -47.34 4.24 31.06
C ALA A 7 -46.44 5.39 30.50
N GLY A 8 -46.46 6.56 31.13
CA GLY A 8 -45.67 7.71 30.71
C GLY A 8 -44.20 7.63 31.14
N GLU A 9 -44.00 7.24 32.40
CA GLU A 9 -42.62 7.17 32.93
C GLU A 9 -41.78 6.05 32.34
N MET A 10 -42.41 4.89 32.04
CA MET A 10 -41.69 3.82 31.33
C MET A 10 -41.28 4.16 29.90
N ARG A 11 -42.00 5.03 29.21
CA ARG A 11 -41.63 5.47 27.85
C ARG A 11 -40.44 6.42 27.89
N VAL A 12 -40.40 7.34 28.84
CA VAL A 12 -39.28 8.29 29.01
C VAL A 12 -38.01 7.59 29.46
N ALA A 13 -38.11 6.65 30.38
CA ALA A 13 -36.97 5.84 30.83
C ALA A 13 -36.37 4.98 29.69
N ARG A 14 -37.22 4.37 28.87
CA ARG A 14 -36.77 3.59 27.69
C ARG A 14 -36.08 4.49 26.64
N LEU A 15 -36.57 5.71 26.44
CA LEU A 15 -35.97 6.66 25.50
C LEU A 15 -34.57 7.10 25.97
N HIS A 16 -34.40 7.38 27.27
CA HIS A 16 -33.09 7.74 27.84
C HIS A 16 -32.10 6.59 27.75
N VAL A 17 -32.50 5.38 28.06
CA VAL A 17 -31.65 4.19 27.95
C VAL A 17 -31.21 3.97 26.48
N ALA A 18 -32.10 4.11 25.52
CA ALA A 18 -31.77 3.97 24.10
C ALA A 18 -30.77 5.03 23.63
N VAL A 19 -30.93 6.28 24.11
CA VAL A 19 -29.99 7.38 23.79
C VAL A 19 -28.61 7.13 24.39
N TYR A 20 -28.53 6.70 25.66
CA TYR A 20 -27.26 6.38 26.31
C TYR A 20 -26.56 5.19 25.68
N VAL A 21 -27.29 4.14 25.31
CA VAL A 21 -26.72 2.98 24.59
C VAL A 21 -26.19 3.37 23.23
N GLY A 22 -26.93 4.21 22.50
CA GLY A 22 -26.48 4.74 21.19
C GLY A 22 -25.22 5.61 21.30
N LEU A 23 -25.14 6.49 22.28
CA LEU A 23 -23.97 7.33 22.54
C LEU A 23 -22.76 6.49 22.97
N PHE A 24 -22.98 5.47 23.80
CA PHE A 24 -21.90 4.59 24.24
C PHE A 24 -21.36 3.71 23.12
N ALA A 25 -22.24 3.18 22.26
CA ALA A 25 -21.87 2.41 21.07
C ALA A 25 -21.10 3.29 20.06
N SER A 26 -21.53 4.53 19.86
CA SER A 26 -20.87 5.51 19.01
C SER A 26 -19.50 5.90 19.55
N LEU A 27 -19.35 6.10 20.86
CA LEU A 27 -18.06 6.39 21.50
C LEU A 27 -17.10 5.20 21.41
N LEU A 28 -17.61 3.97 21.54
CA LEU A 28 -16.81 2.76 21.40
C LEU A 28 -16.29 2.60 19.95
N LEU A 29 -17.14 2.93 18.98
CA LEU A 29 -16.76 2.88 17.56
C LEU A 29 -15.64 3.88 17.22
N ILE A 30 -15.68 5.07 17.84
CA ILE A 30 -14.66 6.11 17.64
C ILE A 30 -13.34 5.71 18.32
N LEU A 31 -13.38 5.02 19.46
CA LEU A 31 -12.20 4.55 20.16
C LEU A 31 -11.53 3.35 19.49
N PHE A 32 -12.29 2.53 18.73
CA PHE A 32 -11.75 1.38 18.00
C PHE A 32 -11.33 1.69 16.56
N ALA A 33 -11.75 2.82 15.99
CA ALA A 33 -11.46 3.17 14.61
C ALA A 33 -9.98 3.47 14.30
N PRO A 34 -9.14 4.01 15.20
CA PRO A 34 -7.74 4.28 14.88
C PRO A 34 -6.81 3.07 15.00
N ALA A 35 -7.23 1.95 15.59
CA ALA A 35 -6.33 0.82 15.86
C ALA A 35 -5.88 0.05 14.59
N CYS A 36 -6.59 0.20 13.47
CA CYS A 36 -6.20 -0.45 12.21
C CYS A 36 -5.23 0.39 11.37
N ALA A 37 -5.15 1.71 11.58
CA ALA A 37 -4.32 2.58 10.76
C ALA A 37 -2.85 2.67 11.24
N GLU A 38 -2.57 2.36 12.51
CA GLU A 38 -1.22 2.46 13.06
C GLU A 38 -0.42 1.15 13.08
N LEU A 39 -1.05 0.02 12.76
CA LEU A 39 -0.34 -1.27 12.75
C LEU A 39 0.56 -1.45 11.53
N GLU A 40 0.37 -0.69 10.47
CA GLU A 40 1.26 -0.71 9.29
C GLU A 40 2.59 0.01 9.51
N LEU A 41 2.68 0.92 10.49
CA LEU A 41 3.90 1.68 10.77
C LEU A 41 4.93 0.88 11.59
N LEU A 42 4.52 -0.19 12.27
CA LEU A 42 5.39 -1.01 13.12
C LEU A 42 5.88 -2.29 12.46
N THR A 43 5.26 -2.73 11.38
CA THR A 43 5.77 -3.81 10.53
C THR A 43 6.50 -3.20 9.34
N GLY A 44 7.68 -2.67 9.56
CA GLY A 44 8.61 -2.22 8.51
C GLY A 44 9.09 -3.35 7.60
N GLY A 45 8.20 -4.23 7.20
CA GLY A 45 8.35 -5.17 6.12
C GLY A 45 7.94 -4.48 4.83
N SER A 46 8.87 -3.79 4.20
CA SER A 46 8.75 -3.36 2.82
C SER A 46 8.49 -4.60 1.96
N ARG A 47 7.21 -5.00 1.83
CA ARG A 47 6.80 -5.83 0.70
C ARG A 47 6.99 -4.94 -0.51
N GLY A 48 8.08 -5.18 -1.26
CA GLY A 48 8.36 -4.51 -2.50
C GLY A 48 7.20 -4.65 -3.47
N GLY A 49 6.21 -3.77 -3.31
CA GLY A 49 5.18 -3.55 -4.33
C GLY A 49 5.79 -2.81 -5.51
N PRO A 50 5.13 -2.82 -6.68
CA PRO A 50 5.56 -2.02 -7.81
C PRO A 50 5.52 -0.53 -7.42
N GLY A 51 6.67 0.11 -7.38
CA GLY A 51 6.83 1.52 -7.03
C GLY A 51 8.30 1.90 -6.90
N PRO A 52 8.61 3.20 -6.91
CA PRO A 52 9.98 3.65 -6.72
C PRO A 52 10.46 3.30 -5.30
N PRO A 53 11.75 3.00 -5.14
CA PRO A 53 12.33 2.75 -3.82
C PRO A 53 12.30 4.03 -2.95
N PRO A 54 12.23 3.89 -1.62
CA PRO A 54 12.32 5.05 -0.72
C PRO A 54 13.59 5.85 -0.95
N SER A 55 13.52 7.18 -0.74
CA SER A 55 14.67 8.07 -0.88
C SER A 55 15.85 7.59 -0.02
N GLY A 56 17.02 7.48 -0.65
CA GLY A 56 18.26 7.03 0.00
C GLY A 56 18.41 5.50 0.10
N SER A 57 17.50 4.71 -0.47
CA SER A 57 17.63 3.26 -0.59
C SER A 57 18.27 2.87 -1.94
N LEU A 58 18.88 1.69 -1.95
CA LEU A 58 19.28 0.98 -3.15
C LEU A 58 18.29 -0.15 -3.41
N SER A 59 17.73 -0.19 -4.61
CA SER A 59 16.89 -1.29 -5.09
C SER A 59 17.54 -1.94 -6.30
N VAL A 60 17.65 -3.25 -6.28
CA VAL A 60 18.10 -4.06 -7.41
C VAL A 60 16.99 -5.03 -7.77
N SER A 61 16.53 -4.97 -8.99
CA SER A 61 15.43 -5.81 -9.49
C SER A 61 15.88 -6.61 -10.70
N PHE A 62 15.70 -7.91 -10.65
CA PHE A 62 15.94 -8.79 -11.80
C PHE A 62 14.69 -8.86 -12.64
N ILE A 63 14.84 -8.65 -13.93
CA ILE A 63 13.75 -8.65 -14.91
C ILE A 63 13.73 -10.02 -15.57
N ASP A 64 12.56 -10.66 -15.60
CA ASP A 64 12.40 -11.90 -16.35
C ASP A 64 12.36 -11.57 -17.86
N VAL A 65 13.47 -11.81 -18.51
CA VAL A 65 13.67 -11.61 -19.95
C VAL A 65 13.85 -12.95 -20.68
N GLY A 66 13.39 -14.04 -20.07
CA GLY A 66 13.50 -15.39 -20.62
C GLY A 66 14.95 -15.83 -20.78
N GLN A 67 15.55 -15.55 -21.93
CA GLN A 67 16.95 -15.87 -22.17
C GLN A 67 17.82 -14.60 -22.10
N GLY A 68 18.84 -14.62 -21.26
CA GLY A 68 19.74 -13.50 -21.01
C GLY A 68 19.47 -12.88 -19.63
N ASP A 69 20.06 -11.72 -19.40
CA ASP A 69 19.97 -11.00 -18.16
C ASP A 69 19.29 -9.64 -18.37
N GLY A 70 18.56 -9.18 -17.36
CA GLY A 70 17.99 -7.85 -17.28
C GLY A 70 17.95 -7.43 -15.83
N VAL A 71 18.63 -6.32 -15.47
CA VAL A 71 18.67 -5.85 -14.08
C VAL A 71 18.43 -4.36 -14.02
N LEU A 72 17.44 -3.95 -13.25
CA LEU A 72 17.19 -2.56 -12.91
C LEU A 72 17.83 -2.24 -11.56
N VAL A 73 18.66 -1.21 -11.54
CA VAL A 73 19.27 -0.64 -10.32
C VAL A 73 18.71 0.75 -10.12
N GLN A 74 18.08 0.99 -8.97
CA GLN A 74 17.54 2.29 -8.58
C GLN A 74 18.23 2.77 -7.30
N ALA A 75 18.89 3.92 -7.34
CA ALA A 75 19.62 4.46 -6.21
C ALA A 75 19.63 6.00 -6.27
N GLY A 76 19.32 6.64 -5.15
CA GLY A 76 19.41 8.10 -5.04
C GLY A 76 18.51 8.89 -6.00
N GLY A 77 17.50 8.26 -6.58
CA GLY A 77 16.62 8.83 -7.60
C GLY A 77 17.09 8.57 -9.04
N GLU A 78 18.20 7.89 -9.22
CA GLU A 78 18.75 7.48 -10.52
C GLU A 78 18.37 6.03 -10.85
N ASN A 79 18.21 5.74 -12.14
CA ASN A 79 17.78 4.46 -12.67
C ASN A 79 18.78 3.96 -13.72
N TYR A 80 19.36 2.82 -13.48
CA TYR A 80 20.31 2.17 -14.38
C TYR A 80 19.79 0.81 -14.81
N LEU A 81 19.83 0.54 -16.11
CA LEU A 81 19.49 -0.76 -16.68
C LEU A 81 20.79 -1.49 -17.08
N ILE A 82 20.96 -2.69 -16.60
CA ILE A 82 22.08 -3.56 -16.95
C ILE A 82 21.53 -4.71 -17.78
N ASP A 83 21.91 -4.77 -19.02
CA ASP A 83 21.34 -5.64 -20.04
C ASP A 83 19.80 -5.58 -20.13
N ALA A 84 19.21 -6.15 -21.13
CA ALA A 84 17.77 -6.10 -21.36
C ALA A 84 17.24 -7.39 -22.05
N GLY A 85 18.05 -8.44 -22.01
CA GLY A 85 17.73 -9.68 -22.71
C GLY A 85 17.78 -9.52 -24.23
N ARG A 86 17.01 -10.34 -24.93
CA ARG A 86 16.93 -10.32 -26.38
C ARG A 86 16.02 -9.19 -26.88
N PRO A 87 16.17 -8.73 -28.13
CA PRO A 87 15.34 -7.65 -28.68
C PRO A 87 13.83 -7.91 -28.60
N GLU A 88 13.41 -9.17 -28.66
CA GLU A 88 12.01 -9.59 -28.57
C GLU A 88 11.42 -9.29 -27.19
N GLU A 89 12.25 -9.23 -26.15
CA GLU A 89 11.83 -8.98 -24.76
C GLU A 89 11.70 -7.47 -24.44
N GLY A 90 12.06 -6.61 -25.36
CA GLY A 90 11.96 -5.16 -25.19
C GLY A 90 10.62 -4.67 -24.61
N PRO A 91 9.46 -5.12 -25.11
CA PRO A 91 8.17 -4.76 -24.55
C PRO A 91 8.03 -5.15 -23.05
N ASN A 92 8.46 -6.35 -22.68
CA ASN A 92 8.41 -6.84 -21.29
C ASN A 92 9.27 -5.99 -20.36
N VAL A 93 10.47 -5.61 -20.82
CA VAL A 93 11.37 -4.72 -20.07
C VAL A 93 10.72 -3.35 -19.88
N VAL A 94 10.14 -2.76 -20.91
CA VAL A 94 9.46 -1.45 -20.82
C VAL A 94 8.27 -1.51 -19.84
N ASP A 95 7.47 -2.56 -19.88
CA ASP A 95 6.34 -2.73 -18.97
C ASP A 95 6.82 -2.92 -17.52
N PHE A 96 7.91 -3.64 -17.33
CA PHE A 96 8.54 -3.76 -16.01
C PHE A 96 9.03 -2.39 -15.50
N LEU A 97 9.75 -1.62 -16.30
CA LEU A 97 10.23 -0.29 -15.93
C LEU A 97 9.07 0.62 -15.53
N ARG A 98 7.99 0.65 -16.32
CA ARG A 98 6.78 1.40 -16.00
C ARG A 98 6.14 0.97 -14.68
N SER A 99 6.12 -0.33 -14.40
CA SER A 99 5.59 -0.86 -13.13
C SER A 99 6.40 -0.39 -11.92
N ARG A 100 7.67 -0.01 -12.13
CA ARG A 100 8.57 0.55 -11.11
C ARG A 100 8.60 2.08 -11.13
N SER A 101 7.69 2.73 -11.85
CA SER A 101 7.63 4.19 -12.03
C SER A 101 8.92 4.77 -12.62
N VAL A 102 9.55 4.03 -13.54
CA VAL A 102 10.74 4.47 -14.27
C VAL A 102 10.30 4.97 -15.64
N ASP A 103 10.34 6.28 -15.82
CA ASP A 103 10.01 6.96 -17.08
C ASP A 103 11.26 7.25 -17.92
N SER A 104 12.43 7.29 -17.28
CA SER A 104 13.72 7.52 -17.92
C SER A 104 14.82 6.74 -17.23
N LEU A 105 15.84 6.39 -18.00
CA LEU A 105 17.07 5.77 -17.50
C LEU A 105 18.19 6.80 -17.52
N ASP A 106 18.97 6.86 -16.43
CA ASP A 106 20.17 7.68 -16.31
C ASP A 106 21.37 7.00 -16.97
N GLY A 107 21.33 5.67 -17.11
CA GLY A 107 22.33 4.93 -17.85
C GLY A 107 21.91 3.52 -18.20
N ILE A 108 22.56 2.98 -19.25
CA ILE A 108 22.43 1.59 -19.67
C ILE A 108 23.82 0.98 -19.73
N VAL A 109 23.99 -0.18 -19.12
CA VAL A 109 25.21 -0.98 -19.18
C VAL A 109 24.93 -2.22 -20.02
N VAL A 110 25.71 -2.46 -21.04
CA VAL A 110 25.62 -3.66 -21.86
C VAL A 110 26.86 -4.50 -21.59
N THR A 111 26.67 -5.66 -20.98
CA THR A 111 27.76 -6.55 -20.60
C THR A 111 28.15 -7.47 -21.73
N ASN A 112 27.18 -7.82 -22.60
CA ASN A 112 27.39 -8.65 -23.77
C ASN A 112 26.65 -8.08 -24.99
N PRO A 113 27.37 -7.57 -26.01
CA PRO A 113 26.73 -6.98 -27.21
C PRO A 113 26.03 -8.00 -28.13
N ARG A 114 25.99 -9.26 -27.75
CA ARG A 114 25.36 -10.36 -28.51
C ARG A 114 24.15 -10.97 -27.79
N SER A 115 23.78 -10.44 -26.65
CA SER A 115 22.58 -10.85 -25.92
C SER A 115 21.36 -10.11 -26.42
#